data_ff04a8f8e7d94224cf8660e717a6ca29
#
_entry.id   ff04a8f8e7d94224cf8660e717a6ca29
#
_cell.length_a   1.000
_cell.length_b   1.000
_cell.length_c   1.000
_cell.angle_alpha   90.00
_cell.angle_beta   90.00
_cell.angle_gamma   90.00
#
_symmetry.space_group_name_H-M   'P 1'
#
loop_
_entity.id
_entity.type
_entity.pdbx_description
1 polymer ?
#
loop_
_entity_poly.entity_id
_entity_poly.type
_entity_poly.pdbx_seq_one_letter_code
_entity_poly.pdbx_strand_id
1 'polypeptide(L)'
;MTVAFAAALDRSGQSIAAFLQPGNYFEAGISVLDPDVSGKDTSGNNTGDMAGDYYFPGAALKLQLTDKISFGLLYDQPFGADAGYSGKNNFVTNSVTDRALTAGQETEIFAGAQARAQAIFNNLTAQERVGAALRAQGVDLSTQAGQVQFANTLNAYNNSAPIKTQIDTAVLAGANAQANNQAQNIVNQANTNVRAATGGTQVEVDTQNLSFIFGLSPIKNVTLYAGGVYQTIEGGVSLRGNAYSIYNGYDAKIKETKGTGWLAGAAYQIPEIALKASVTYRSEIDHDANVTETGFSALRAIPTATAAIDAIAAAPAEKLTITTPQSVNLDLQSGIMADTVAFANIRWVNWKDFSIRPDKFGQVSEVATAASGGNGFNLINYTDDQWSVNAGVGRKVTDKWAGNVSVGWDSGAGNPVSTLGPTEGYWNLGVGVQYSPTPATFIAGGVKYFWLGDADANVSSGTVVGEFEDNNAIAYGLKMGYRF
;
A
#
# COMPACT_ATOMS: atom_id res chain seq x y z
N MET A 1 18.05 -6.38 -22.64
CA MET A 1 17.35 -5.46 -21.74
C MET A 1 16.59 -6.31 -20.75
N THR A 2 17.00 -6.34 -19.50
CA THR A 2 16.24 -6.97 -18.44
C THR A 2 15.41 -5.85 -17.80
N VAL A 3 14.25 -5.56 -18.37
CA VAL A 3 13.21 -4.89 -17.62
C VAL A 3 12.60 -6.02 -16.81
N ALA A 4 13.00 -6.17 -15.57
CA ALA A 4 12.29 -7.01 -14.62
C ALA A 4 11.15 -6.14 -14.10
N PHE A 5 9.94 -6.56 -14.32
CA PHE A 5 8.79 -6.08 -13.58
C PHE A 5 8.44 -7.21 -12.66
N ALA A 6 8.12 -6.87 -11.47
CA ALA A 6 7.75 -7.82 -10.47
C ALA A 6 6.42 -7.37 -9.86
N ALA A 7 5.66 -8.29 -9.35
CA ALA A 7 4.53 -8.00 -8.49
C ALA A 7 4.99 -7.21 -7.24
N ALA A 8 4.09 -6.78 -6.42
CA ALA A 8 4.33 -5.88 -5.30
C ALA A 8 4.92 -4.52 -5.76
N LEU A 9 5.92 -4.01 -5.06
CA LEU A 9 6.57 -2.73 -5.41
C LEU A 9 7.85 -2.90 -6.24
N ASP A 10 8.31 -4.11 -6.56
CA ASP A 10 9.59 -4.32 -7.28
C ASP A 10 9.49 -3.84 -8.74
N ARG A 11 10.47 -3.08 -9.22
CA ARG A 11 10.45 -2.43 -10.55
C ARG A 11 11.70 -2.68 -11.38
N SER A 12 12.90 -2.34 -10.89
CA SER A 12 14.12 -2.42 -11.71
C SER A 12 14.76 -3.80 -11.78
N GLY A 13 14.41 -4.71 -10.85
CA GLY A 13 15.08 -6.00 -10.67
C GLY A 13 16.55 -5.88 -10.25
N GLN A 14 17.07 -4.68 -10.05
CA GLN A 14 18.40 -4.36 -9.49
C GLN A 14 19.57 -5.12 -10.13
N SER A 15 19.65 -5.12 -11.47
CA SER A 15 20.63 -5.88 -12.24
C SER A 15 22.07 -5.45 -11.97
N ILE A 16 22.98 -6.42 -11.78
CA ILE A 16 24.43 -6.22 -11.66
C ILE A 16 25.17 -6.33 -13.02
N ALA A 17 24.45 -6.59 -14.11
CA ALA A 17 25.03 -6.95 -15.41
C ALA A 17 26.00 -5.90 -15.99
N ALA A 18 25.77 -4.62 -15.74
CA ALA A 18 26.64 -3.53 -16.17
C ALA A 18 28.01 -3.58 -15.47
N PHE A 19 28.02 -3.85 -14.16
CA PHE A 19 29.25 -3.98 -13.38
C PHE A 19 30.12 -5.17 -13.85
N LEU A 20 29.51 -6.21 -14.36
CA LEU A 20 30.18 -7.43 -14.84
C LEU A 20 30.62 -7.35 -16.30
N GLN A 21 30.54 -6.19 -16.97
CA GLN A 21 31.09 -6.00 -18.32
C GLN A 21 32.61 -5.97 -18.28
N PRO A 22 33.30 -6.42 -19.35
CA PRO A 22 34.75 -6.33 -19.45
C PRO A 22 35.21 -4.87 -19.66
N GLY A 23 36.40 -4.54 -19.14
CA GLY A 23 37.02 -3.22 -19.29
C GLY A 23 36.24 -2.08 -18.64
N ASN A 24 36.42 -0.88 -19.15
CA ASN A 24 35.61 0.27 -18.76
C ASN A 24 34.29 0.27 -19.52
N TYR A 25 33.21 0.59 -18.83
CA TYR A 25 31.88 0.48 -19.39
C TYR A 25 30.96 1.55 -18.85
N PHE A 26 30.17 2.13 -19.70
CA PHE A 26 29.09 3.05 -19.35
C PHE A 26 27.81 2.63 -20.07
N GLU A 27 26.69 2.69 -19.40
CA GLU A 27 25.36 2.60 -20.01
C GLU A 27 24.38 3.54 -19.34
N ALA A 28 23.43 4.03 -20.11
CA ALA A 28 22.27 4.75 -19.62
C ALA A 28 21.04 4.40 -20.45
N GLY A 29 19.88 4.42 -19.83
CA GLY A 29 18.63 4.08 -20.48
C GLY A 29 17.42 4.52 -19.71
N ILE A 30 16.29 4.37 -20.36
CA ILE A 30 14.98 4.57 -19.77
C ILE A 30 14.06 3.42 -20.17
N SER A 31 13.26 2.96 -19.26
CA SER A 31 12.17 2.01 -19.50
C SER A 31 10.86 2.62 -19.05
N VAL A 32 9.79 2.29 -19.74
CA VAL A 32 8.42 2.68 -19.42
C VAL A 32 7.61 1.40 -19.22
N LEU A 33 6.79 1.37 -18.20
CA LEU A 33 5.74 0.39 -18.00
C LEU A 33 4.40 1.11 -18.12
N ASP A 34 3.55 0.60 -18.98
CA ASP A 34 2.19 1.05 -19.25
C ASP A 34 1.26 -0.12 -18.91
N PRO A 35 0.75 -0.20 -17.65
CA PRO A 35 -0.17 -1.22 -17.21
C PRO A 35 -1.61 -0.79 -17.52
N ASP A 36 -2.46 -1.77 -17.85
CA ASP A 36 -3.92 -1.62 -17.93
C ASP A 36 -4.51 -2.57 -16.87
N VAL A 37 -4.91 -2.00 -15.72
CA VAL A 37 -5.41 -2.73 -14.56
C VAL A 37 -6.79 -2.24 -14.19
N SER A 38 -7.78 -3.06 -14.44
CA SER A 38 -9.17 -2.79 -14.12
C SER A 38 -9.82 -3.98 -13.42
N GLY A 39 -10.89 -3.73 -12.68
CA GLY A 39 -11.60 -4.75 -11.94
C GLY A 39 -13.04 -4.34 -11.62
N LYS A 40 -13.65 -5.06 -10.70
CA LYS A 40 -14.99 -4.78 -10.18
C LYS A 40 -14.97 -4.68 -8.68
N ASP A 41 -15.69 -3.71 -8.14
CA ASP A 41 -15.98 -3.66 -6.71
C ASP A 41 -17.04 -4.70 -6.29
N THR A 42 -17.24 -4.88 -4.99
CA THR A 42 -18.25 -5.82 -4.45
C THR A 42 -19.70 -5.50 -4.85
N SER A 43 -19.95 -4.33 -5.42
CA SER A 43 -21.25 -3.94 -5.97
C SER A 43 -21.36 -4.22 -7.47
N GLY A 44 -20.29 -4.75 -8.10
CA GLY A 44 -20.20 -5.04 -9.52
C GLY A 44 -19.89 -3.82 -10.41
N ASN A 45 -19.53 -2.67 -9.81
CA ASN A 45 -19.13 -1.49 -10.57
C ASN A 45 -17.69 -1.63 -11.07
N ASN A 46 -17.44 -1.18 -12.29
CA ASN A 46 -16.09 -1.17 -12.87
C ASN A 46 -15.22 -0.10 -12.22
N THR A 47 -13.97 -0.44 -11.91
CA THR A 47 -12.98 0.49 -11.33
C THR A 47 -12.36 1.42 -12.36
N GLY A 48 -12.51 1.11 -13.66
CA GLY A 48 -11.70 1.71 -14.71
C GLY A 48 -10.25 1.24 -14.61
N ASP A 49 -9.43 1.69 -15.52
CA ASP A 49 -7.99 1.53 -15.41
C ASP A 49 -7.50 2.39 -14.23
N MET A 50 -6.90 1.73 -13.25
CA MET A 50 -6.45 2.37 -12.01
C MET A 50 -4.93 2.45 -11.91
N ALA A 51 -4.19 1.84 -12.81
CA ALA A 51 -2.73 1.84 -12.78
C ALA A 51 -2.15 3.06 -13.50
N GLY A 52 -1.15 3.68 -12.91
CA GLY A 52 -0.39 4.75 -13.54
C GLY A 52 0.80 4.23 -14.33
N ASP A 53 1.30 5.04 -15.26
CA ASP A 53 2.51 4.77 -16.04
C ASP A 53 3.76 4.94 -15.18
N TYR A 54 4.73 4.05 -15.36
CA TYR A 54 6.01 4.12 -14.65
C TYR A 54 7.17 4.40 -15.59
N TYR A 55 8.06 5.30 -15.17
CA TYR A 55 9.27 5.67 -15.89
C TYR A 55 10.49 5.31 -15.06
N PHE A 56 11.35 4.43 -15.59
CA PHE A 56 12.54 3.92 -14.90
C PHE A 56 13.82 4.35 -15.59
N PRO A 57 14.38 5.52 -15.29
CA PRO A 57 15.73 5.86 -15.70
C PRO A 57 16.75 4.97 -14.99
N GLY A 58 17.80 4.58 -15.70
CA GLY A 58 18.90 3.81 -15.13
C GLY A 58 20.21 4.21 -15.78
N ALA A 59 21.29 4.19 -15.00
CA ALA A 59 22.62 4.45 -15.49
C ALA A 59 23.66 3.61 -14.74
N ALA A 60 24.73 3.23 -15.41
CA ALA A 60 25.82 2.50 -14.80
C ALA A 60 27.16 2.92 -15.39
N LEU A 61 28.13 3.10 -14.52
CA LEU A 61 29.54 3.29 -14.86
C LEU A 61 30.38 2.20 -14.20
N LYS A 62 31.20 1.50 -14.96
CA LYS A 62 32.20 0.59 -14.45
C LYS A 62 33.58 1.00 -14.94
N LEU A 63 34.52 1.10 -14.00
CA LEU A 63 35.92 1.39 -14.26
C LEU A 63 36.79 0.20 -13.85
N GLN A 64 37.64 -0.24 -14.75
CA GLN A 64 38.67 -1.23 -14.46
C GLN A 64 39.92 -0.50 -13.98
N LEU A 65 40.13 -0.41 -12.67
CA LEU A 65 41.21 0.36 -12.04
C LEU A 65 42.56 -0.31 -12.22
N THR A 66 42.59 -1.63 -12.10
CA THR A 66 43.74 -2.49 -12.40
C THR A 66 43.26 -3.81 -13.00
N ASP A 67 44.17 -4.70 -13.41
CA ASP A 67 43.80 -6.03 -13.92
C ASP A 67 42.93 -6.85 -12.93
N LYS A 68 42.96 -6.52 -11.65
CA LYS A 68 42.27 -7.26 -10.58
C LYS A 68 41.21 -6.44 -9.85
N ILE A 69 41.23 -5.13 -9.94
CA ILE A 69 40.34 -4.25 -9.17
C ILE A 69 39.46 -3.45 -10.13
N SER A 70 38.17 -3.47 -9.86
CA SER A 70 37.18 -2.66 -10.55
C SER A 70 36.34 -1.83 -9.58
N PHE A 71 35.81 -0.72 -10.07
CA PHE A 71 34.85 0.13 -9.38
C PHE A 71 33.61 0.29 -10.23
N GLY A 72 32.43 0.33 -9.61
CA GLY A 72 31.15 0.54 -10.26
C GLY A 72 30.29 1.54 -9.53
N LEU A 73 29.55 2.32 -10.32
CA LEU A 73 28.49 3.20 -9.84
C LEU A 73 27.22 2.85 -10.63
N LEU A 74 26.17 2.42 -9.93
CA LEU A 74 24.90 2.05 -10.54
C LEU A 74 23.79 2.90 -9.94
N TYR A 75 22.96 3.47 -10.81
CA TYR A 75 21.73 4.19 -10.45
C TYR A 75 20.53 3.46 -11.03
N ASP A 76 19.53 3.22 -10.19
CA ASP A 76 18.24 2.64 -10.59
C ASP A 76 17.11 3.06 -9.62
N GLN A 77 15.86 2.77 -10.02
CA GLN A 77 14.66 2.94 -9.19
C GLN A 77 14.10 1.55 -8.89
N PRO A 78 14.45 0.95 -7.73
CA PRO A 78 14.13 -0.45 -7.49
C PRO A 78 12.67 -0.70 -7.15
N PHE A 79 12.03 0.20 -6.44
CA PHE A 79 10.67 0.01 -5.95
C PHE A 79 9.80 1.23 -6.28
N GLY A 80 8.51 1.01 -6.50
CA GLY A 80 7.56 2.08 -6.78
C GLY A 80 6.13 1.59 -6.91
N ALA A 81 5.18 2.51 -6.72
CA ALA A 81 3.76 2.32 -6.95
C ALA A 81 3.16 3.62 -7.51
N ASP A 82 2.25 3.50 -8.43
CA ASP A 82 1.39 4.59 -8.91
C ASP A 82 0.04 4.00 -9.28
N ALA A 83 -0.99 4.36 -8.52
CA ALA A 83 -2.33 3.88 -8.73
C ALA A 83 -3.36 4.92 -8.32
N GLY A 84 -4.43 5.05 -9.11
CA GLY A 84 -5.49 6.01 -8.84
C GLY A 84 -6.85 5.58 -9.37
N TYR A 85 -7.82 5.45 -8.48
CA TYR A 85 -9.17 5.07 -8.84
C TYR A 85 -10.00 6.26 -9.32
N SER A 86 -10.83 6.02 -10.31
CA SER A 86 -11.72 7.03 -10.89
C SER A 86 -13.12 6.47 -11.18
N GLY A 87 -14.07 7.31 -11.58
CA GLY A 87 -15.41 6.88 -11.97
C GLY A 87 -16.37 6.66 -10.79
N LYS A 88 -17.27 5.68 -10.91
CA LYS A 88 -18.31 5.37 -9.92
C LYS A 88 -18.14 3.96 -9.40
N ASN A 89 -17.37 3.81 -8.33
CA ASN A 89 -17.11 2.56 -7.65
C ASN A 89 -16.84 2.81 -6.16
N ASN A 90 -16.66 1.77 -5.38
CA ASN A 90 -16.45 1.85 -3.94
C ASN A 90 -15.09 2.40 -3.51
N PHE A 91 -14.18 2.68 -4.44
CA PHE A 91 -12.85 3.28 -4.20
C PHE A 91 -12.83 4.79 -4.51
N VAL A 92 -13.98 5.37 -4.87
CA VAL A 92 -14.15 6.79 -5.15
C VAL A 92 -15.25 7.35 -4.27
N THR A 93 -15.01 8.51 -3.65
CA THR A 93 -15.98 9.12 -2.74
C THR A 93 -17.24 9.53 -3.49
N ASN A 94 -18.39 9.04 -3.03
CA ASN A 94 -19.70 9.50 -3.43
C ASN A 94 -20.27 10.45 -2.38
N SER A 95 -20.34 11.74 -2.70
CA SER A 95 -20.78 12.79 -1.77
C SER A 95 -22.25 12.65 -1.31
N VAL A 96 -23.02 11.74 -1.90
CA VAL A 96 -24.44 11.52 -1.55
C VAL A 96 -24.66 10.22 -0.79
N THR A 97 -24.00 9.12 -1.22
CA THR A 97 -24.32 7.77 -0.74
C THR A 97 -23.30 7.18 0.22
N ASP A 98 -22.09 7.72 0.29
CA ASP A 98 -21.05 7.16 1.14
C ASP A 98 -21.44 7.17 2.63
N ARG A 99 -21.07 6.11 3.30
CA ARG A 99 -21.31 5.90 4.73
C ARG A 99 -19.99 5.68 5.47
N ALA A 100 -19.84 6.33 6.61
CA ALA A 100 -18.70 6.12 7.48
C ALA A 100 -18.76 4.80 8.26
N LEU A 101 -19.99 4.31 8.49
CA LEU A 101 -20.26 3.20 9.39
C LEU A 101 -21.02 2.10 8.64
N THR A 102 -20.72 0.85 8.97
CA THR A 102 -21.52 -0.29 8.54
C THR A 102 -22.86 -0.31 9.29
N ALA A 103 -23.86 -1.02 8.78
CA ALA A 103 -25.15 -1.18 9.44
C ALA A 103 -25.03 -1.81 10.86
N GLY A 104 -24.05 -2.72 11.06
CA GLY A 104 -23.73 -3.29 12.36
C GLY A 104 -23.23 -2.23 13.35
N GLN A 105 -22.27 -1.41 12.93
CA GLN A 105 -21.72 -0.32 13.75
C GLN A 105 -22.78 0.74 14.09
N GLU A 106 -23.65 1.09 13.13
CA GLU A 106 -24.78 1.98 13.41
C GLU A 106 -25.69 1.37 14.49
N THR A 107 -26.01 0.07 14.39
CA THR A 107 -26.82 -0.64 15.38
C THR A 107 -26.19 -0.60 16.78
N GLU A 108 -24.88 -0.80 16.87
CA GLU A 108 -24.15 -0.73 18.15
C GLU A 108 -24.18 0.67 18.77
N ILE A 109 -24.11 1.73 17.97
CA ILE A 109 -24.21 3.13 18.42
C ILE A 109 -25.59 3.37 19.04
N PHE A 110 -26.64 2.93 18.34
CA PHE A 110 -28.03 3.07 18.88
C PHE A 110 -28.23 2.24 20.15
N ALA A 111 -27.79 0.99 20.19
CA ALA A 111 -27.88 0.12 21.35
C ALA A 111 -27.11 0.70 22.56
N GLY A 112 -25.89 1.20 22.32
CA GLY A 112 -25.09 1.85 23.35
C GLY A 112 -25.74 3.14 23.90
N ALA A 113 -26.37 3.92 23.02
CA ALA A 113 -27.12 5.12 23.46
C ALA A 113 -28.31 4.78 24.31
N GLN A 114 -29.10 3.78 23.94
CA GLN A 114 -30.25 3.29 24.72
C GLN A 114 -29.82 2.66 26.04
N ALA A 115 -28.72 1.88 26.06
CA ALA A 115 -28.19 1.32 27.31
C ALA A 115 -27.77 2.40 28.30
N ARG A 116 -27.16 3.49 27.82
CA ARG A 116 -26.84 4.66 28.66
C ARG A 116 -28.08 5.36 29.18
N ALA A 117 -29.10 5.56 28.33
CA ALA A 117 -30.37 6.14 28.72
C ALA A 117 -31.04 5.30 29.83
N GLN A 118 -31.03 3.98 29.69
CA GLN A 118 -31.52 3.04 30.70
C GLN A 118 -30.74 3.13 32.02
N ALA A 119 -29.40 3.21 31.93
CA ALA A 119 -28.56 3.34 33.13
C ALA A 119 -28.82 4.66 33.88
N ILE A 120 -28.94 5.77 33.14
CA ILE A 120 -29.31 7.07 33.70
C ILE A 120 -30.71 6.97 34.40
N PHE A 121 -31.70 6.41 33.68
CA PHE A 121 -33.04 6.22 34.22
C PHE A 121 -33.04 5.41 35.53
N ASN A 122 -32.27 4.33 35.58
CA ASN A 122 -32.19 3.47 36.76
C ASN A 122 -31.64 4.21 37.99
N ASN A 123 -30.79 5.21 37.79
CA ASN A 123 -30.21 6.03 38.85
C ASN A 123 -31.10 7.22 39.29
N LEU A 124 -32.19 7.53 38.55
CA LEU A 124 -33.09 8.61 38.90
C LEU A 124 -33.91 8.27 40.14
N THR A 125 -34.00 9.19 41.07
CA THR A 125 -34.92 9.14 42.21
C THR A 125 -36.39 9.29 41.78
N ALA A 126 -37.34 8.95 42.67
CA ALA A 126 -38.77 9.15 42.41
C ALA A 126 -39.08 10.61 42.06
N GLN A 127 -38.47 11.57 42.78
CA GLN A 127 -38.64 13.00 42.55
C GLN A 127 -38.17 13.43 41.19
N GLU A 128 -36.99 12.95 40.74
CA GLU A 128 -36.43 13.25 39.42
C GLU A 128 -37.29 12.68 38.29
N ARG A 129 -37.81 11.44 38.45
CA ARG A 129 -38.70 10.81 37.45
C ARG A 129 -40.03 11.59 37.34
N VAL A 130 -40.66 11.92 38.46
CA VAL A 130 -41.90 12.72 38.48
C VAL A 130 -41.63 14.12 37.88
N GLY A 131 -40.55 14.77 38.31
CA GLY A 131 -40.16 16.06 37.76
C GLY A 131 -39.92 16.03 36.24
N ALA A 132 -39.25 15.00 35.73
CA ALA A 132 -39.03 14.82 34.28
C ALA A 132 -40.35 14.60 33.53
N ALA A 133 -41.26 13.76 34.05
CA ALA A 133 -42.56 13.52 33.43
C ALA A 133 -43.41 14.79 33.35
N LEU A 134 -43.44 15.57 34.41
CA LEU A 134 -44.22 16.82 34.45
C LEU A 134 -43.66 17.89 33.54
N ARG A 135 -42.30 18.05 33.44
CA ARG A 135 -41.67 18.96 32.48
C ARG A 135 -41.97 18.56 31.06
N ALA A 136 -41.98 17.27 30.75
CA ALA A 136 -42.36 16.76 29.44
C ALA A 136 -43.80 17.07 29.04
N GLN A 137 -44.69 17.27 30.04
CA GLN A 137 -46.07 17.70 29.89
C GLN A 137 -46.21 19.25 29.84
N GLY A 138 -45.10 19.99 29.92
CA GLY A 138 -45.12 21.46 29.90
C GLY A 138 -45.42 22.11 31.26
N VAL A 139 -45.37 21.37 32.37
CA VAL A 139 -45.58 21.90 33.69
C VAL A 139 -44.37 22.71 34.17
N ASP A 140 -44.59 23.97 34.50
CA ASP A 140 -43.54 24.85 35.05
C ASP A 140 -43.47 24.63 36.59
N LEU A 141 -42.45 23.89 37.00
CA LEU A 141 -42.20 23.53 38.39
C LEU A 141 -41.69 24.71 39.27
N SER A 142 -41.44 25.86 38.70
CA SER A 142 -41.08 27.08 39.45
C SER A 142 -42.30 27.81 40.00
N THR A 143 -43.50 27.55 39.47
CA THR A 143 -44.75 28.15 39.90
C THR A 143 -45.34 27.42 41.09
N GLN A 144 -46.15 28.13 41.90
CA GLN A 144 -46.85 27.53 43.01
C GLN A 144 -47.80 26.39 42.54
N ALA A 145 -48.51 26.58 41.42
CA ALA A 145 -49.38 25.56 40.85
C ALA A 145 -48.59 24.31 40.42
N GLY A 146 -47.43 24.50 39.77
CA GLY A 146 -46.54 23.39 39.36
C GLY A 146 -45.96 22.64 40.56
N GLN A 147 -45.62 23.31 41.64
CA GLN A 147 -45.13 22.67 42.88
C GLN A 147 -46.23 21.83 43.57
N VAL A 148 -47.46 22.33 43.60
CA VAL A 148 -48.61 21.55 44.10
C VAL A 148 -48.86 20.32 43.22
N GLN A 149 -48.82 20.46 41.90
CA GLN A 149 -49.00 19.35 41.02
C GLN A 149 -47.86 18.31 41.16
N PHE A 150 -46.61 18.75 41.33
CA PHE A 150 -45.48 17.89 41.62
C PHE A 150 -45.66 17.08 42.90
N ALA A 151 -46.06 17.75 44.04
CA ALA A 151 -46.28 17.07 45.32
C ALA A 151 -47.38 16.01 45.21
N ASN A 152 -48.49 16.34 44.56
CA ASN A 152 -49.60 15.40 44.36
C ASN A 152 -49.24 14.22 43.51
N THR A 153 -48.51 14.47 42.39
CA THR A 153 -48.04 13.42 41.46
C THR A 153 -46.98 12.53 42.12
N LEU A 154 -46.08 13.10 42.93
CA LEU A 154 -45.09 12.32 43.67
C LEU A 154 -45.76 11.42 44.76
N ASN A 155 -46.76 11.94 45.46
CA ASN A 155 -47.51 11.12 46.35
C ASN A 155 -48.24 9.95 45.65
N ALA A 156 -48.88 10.22 44.51
CA ALA A 156 -49.49 9.20 43.67
C ALA A 156 -48.49 8.17 43.15
N TYR A 157 -47.32 8.63 42.71
CA TYR A 157 -46.20 7.78 42.22
C TYR A 157 -45.73 6.79 43.31
N ASN A 158 -45.63 7.28 44.57
CA ASN A 158 -45.16 6.46 45.68
C ASN A 158 -46.25 5.45 46.23
N ASN A 159 -47.52 5.74 46.00
CA ASN A 159 -48.63 4.97 46.59
C ASN A 159 -49.44 4.19 45.51
N SER A 160 -49.21 4.32 44.25
CA SER A 160 -49.95 3.67 43.14
C SER A 160 -49.03 3.01 42.14
N ALA A 161 -48.97 1.68 42.09
CA ALA A 161 -48.18 0.93 41.15
C ALA A 161 -48.52 1.24 39.71
N PRO A 162 -49.79 1.39 39.26
CA PRO A 162 -50.10 1.80 37.88
C PRO A 162 -49.55 3.17 37.51
N ILE A 163 -49.65 4.18 38.42
CA ILE A 163 -49.11 5.53 38.15
C ILE A 163 -47.59 5.51 38.08
N LYS A 164 -46.97 4.75 38.99
CA LYS A 164 -45.51 4.55 38.96
C LYS A 164 -45.07 3.98 37.61
N THR A 165 -45.71 2.88 37.16
CA THR A 165 -45.40 2.25 35.87
C THR A 165 -45.60 3.22 34.68
N GLN A 166 -46.70 3.99 34.70
CA GLN A 166 -46.99 4.97 33.64
C GLN A 166 -45.91 6.06 33.57
N ILE A 167 -45.51 6.62 34.70
CA ILE A 167 -44.47 7.66 34.75
C ILE A 167 -43.11 7.09 34.34
N ASP A 168 -42.73 5.94 34.92
CA ASP A 168 -41.46 5.28 34.59
C ASP A 168 -41.36 4.98 33.10
N THR A 169 -42.43 4.44 32.48
CA THR A 169 -42.49 4.17 31.04
C THR A 169 -42.37 5.45 30.21
N ALA A 170 -43.08 6.52 30.61
CA ALA A 170 -43.02 7.79 29.88
C ALA A 170 -41.62 8.44 29.92
N VAL A 171 -41.00 8.45 31.13
CA VAL A 171 -39.66 9.01 31.33
C VAL A 171 -38.60 8.21 30.56
N LEU A 172 -38.67 6.88 30.64
CA LEU A 172 -37.73 6.03 29.90
C LEU A 172 -37.93 6.16 28.39
N ALA A 173 -39.15 6.24 27.89
CA ALA A 173 -39.43 6.48 26.48
C ALA A 173 -38.86 7.82 26.00
N GLY A 174 -39.00 8.88 26.80
CA GLY A 174 -38.39 10.20 26.50
C GLY A 174 -36.87 10.15 26.51
N ALA A 175 -36.25 9.47 27.46
CA ALA A 175 -34.82 9.28 27.53
C ALA A 175 -34.28 8.49 26.31
N ASN A 176 -34.98 7.42 25.92
CA ASN A 176 -34.61 6.63 24.73
C ASN A 176 -34.77 7.44 23.42
N ALA A 177 -35.84 8.26 23.30
CA ALA A 177 -36.03 9.13 22.16
C ALA A 177 -34.88 10.15 22.03
N GLN A 178 -34.49 10.76 23.15
CA GLN A 178 -33.32 11.67 23.15
C GLN A 178 -32.01 10.96 22.82
N ALA A 179 -31.79 9.77 23.35
CA ALA A 179 -30.60 8.96 23.05
C ALA A 179 -30.55 8.56 21.57
N ASN A 180 -31.70 8.16 20.99
CA ASN A 180 -31.79 7.84 19.58
C ASN A 180 -31.49 9.06 18.69
N ASN A 181 -32.01 10.25 19.04
CA ASN A 181 -31.73 11.49 18.33
C ASN A 181 -30.22 11.82 18.38
N GLN A 182 -29.55 11.63 19.51
CA GLN A 182 -28.11 11.83 19.64
C GLN A 182 -27.35 10.82 18.81
N ALA A 183 -27.73 9.55 18.84
CA ALA A 183 -27.15 8.51 18.03
C ALA A 183 -27.28 8.83 16.53
N GLN A 184 -28.46 9.26 16.09
CA GLN A 184 -28.71 9.66 14.69
C GLN A 184 -27.85 10.85 14.27
N ASN A 185 -27.67 11.84 15.14
CA ASN A 185 -26.81 13.00 14.85
C ASN A 185 -25.35 12.57 14.69
N ILE A 186 -24.86 11.62 15.50
CA ILE A 186 -23.53 11.05 15.40
C ILE A 186 -23.34 10.37 14.05
N VAL A 187 -24.28 9.48 13.67
CA VAL A 187 -24.24 8.78 12.38
C VAL A 187 -24.28 9.78 11.21
N ASN A 188 -25.16 10.78 11.26
CA ASN A 188 -25.27 11.80 10.24
C ASN A 188 -23.99 12.62 10.09
N GLN A 189 -23.35 12.98 11.21
CA GLN A 189 -22.10 13.73 11.19
C GLN A 189 -20.95 12.90 10.62
N ALA A 190 -20.87 11.61 10.97
CA ALA A 190 -19.89 10.70 10.40
C ALA A 190 -20.04 10.60 8.88
N ASN A 191 -21.26 10.37 8.40
CA ASN A 191 -21.56 10.29 6.98
C ASN A 191 -21.27 11.62 6.26
N THR A 192 -21.54 12.77 6.88
CA THR A 192 -21.19 14.08 6.32
C THR A 192 -19.68 14.24 6.17
N ASN A 193 -18.91 13.79 7.15
CA ASN A 193 -17.47 13.90 7.13
C ASN A 193 -16.84 13.07 5.98
N VAL A 194 -17.26 11.81 5.79
CA VAL A 194 -16.73 10.99 4.69
C VAL A 194 -17.18 11.46 3.32
N ARG A 195 -18.38 12.03 3.22
CA ARG A 195 -18.89 12.62 1.97
C ARG A 195 -18.22 13.94 1.60
N ALA A 196 -17.58 14.61 2.55
CA ALA A 196 -16.79 15.81 2.31
C ALA A 196 -15.43 15.51 1.64
N ALA A 197 -14.90 14.30 1.80
CA ALA A 197 -13.73 13.85 1.06
C ALA A 197 -14.07 13.75 -0.42
N THR A 198 -13.18 14.18 -1.31
CA THR A 198 -13.38 14.17 -2.75
C THR A 198 -12.31 13.36 -3.46
N GLY A 199 -12.62 12.87 -4.65
CA GLY A 199 -11.69 12.12 -5.50
C GLY A 199 -11.74 10.61 -5.28
N GLY A 200 -10.77 9.91 -5.86
CA GLY A 200 -10.56 8.47 -5.74
C GLY A 200 -9.40 8.13 -4.83
N THR A 201 -9.33 6.89 -4.44
CA THR A 201 -8.15 6.33 -3.76
C THR A 201 -6.94 6.45 -4.67
N GLN A 202 -5.81 6.86 -4.09
CA GLN A 202 -4.54 7.03 -4.79
C GLN A 202 -3.40 6.54 -3.92
N VAL A 203 -2.37 6.01 -4.57
CA VAL A 203 -1.08 5.70 -3.96
C VAL A 203 0.03 6.06 -4.92
N GLU A 204 1.08 6.66 -4.41
CA GLU A 204 2.32 6.95 -5.13
C GLU A 204 3.50 6.62 -4.21
N VAL A 205 4.45 5.85 -4.71
CA VAL A 205 5.69 5.51 -4.00
C VAL A 205 6.84 5.57 -5.00
N ASP A 206 7.87 6.32 -4.67
CA ASP A 206 9.07 6.46 -5.46
C ASP A 206 10.31 6.12 -4.64
N THR A 207 11.23 5.39 -5.27
CA THR A 207 12.55 5.11 -4.70
C THR A 207 13.65 5.44 -5.70
N GLN A 208 14.79 5.91 -5.19
CA GLN A 208 16.00 6.09 -5.97
C GLN A 208 17.15 5.38 -5.28
N ASN A 209 17.99 4.72 -6.04
CA ASN A 209 19.04 3.87 -5.53
C ASN A 209 20.38 4.16 -6.23
N LEU A 210 21.41 4.41 -5.44
CA LEU A 210 22.78 4.60 -5.91
C LEU A 210 23.69 3.60 -5.22
N SER A 211 24.29 2.68 -6.03
CA SER A 211 25.18 1.63 -5.54
C SER A 211 26.61 1.93 -5.91
N PHE A 212 27.52 1.90 -4.92
CA PHE A 212 28.97 2.03 -5.06
C PHE A 212 29.61 0.66 -4.86
N ILE A 213 30.22 0.08 -5.89
CA ILE A 213 30.63 -1.32 -5.89
C ILE A 213 32.12 -1.40 -6.16
N PHE A 214 32.83 -2.21 -5.37
CA PHE A 214 34.21 -2.60 -5.61
C PHE A 214 34.26 -4.08 -5.96
N GLY A 215 34.99 -4.43 -7.01
CA GLY A 215 35.25 -5.80 -7.45
C GLY A 215 36.71 -6.16 -7.34
N LEU A 216 36.96 -7.39 -6.92
CA LEU A 216 38.26 -8.01 -6.86
C LEU A 216 38.24 -9.31 -7.68
N SER A 217 39.16 -9.44 -8.64
CA SER A 217 39.36 -10.66 -9.43
C SER A 217 40.63 -11.38 -8.93
N PRO A 218 40.55 -12.22 -7.86
CA PRO A 218 41.72 -12.83 -7.26
C PRO A 218 42.39 -13.86 -8.17
N ILE A 219 41.59 -14.56 -8.98
CA ILE A 219 42.03 -15.54 -9.99
C ILE A 219 41.29 -15.29 -11.29
N LYS A 220 41.80 -15.85 -12.38
CA LYS A 220 41.15 -15.79 -13.70
C LYS A 220 39.70 -16.29 -13.59
N ASN A 221 38.79 -15.62 -14.25
CA ASN A 221 37.37 -15.96 -14.35
C ASN A 221 36.51 -15.75 -13.09
N VAL A 222 37.08 -15.42 -11.94
CA VAL A 222 36.32 -15.17 -10.70
C VAL A 222 36.40 -13.70 -10.32
N THR A 223 35.25 -13.07 -10.09
CA THR A 223 35.16 -11.74 -9.53
C THR A 223 34.30 -11.80 -8.25
N LEU A 224 34.86 -11.38 -7.14
CA LEU A 224 34.13 -11.10 -5.91
C LEU A 224 33.84 -9.61 -5.85
N TYR A 225 32.67 -9.23 -5.42
CA TYR A 225 32.31 -7.82 -5.32
C TYR A 225 31.46 -7.53 -4.10
N ALA A 226 31.62 -6.32 -3.59
CA ALA A 226 30.79 -5.79 -2.50
C ALA A 226 30.68 -4.26 -2.64
N GLY A 227 29.66 -3.69 -2.00
CA GLY A 227 29.44 -2.27 -2.10
C GLY A 227 28.44 -1.72 -1.13
N GLY A 228 28.46 -0.39 -0.99
CA GLY A 228 27.44 0.37 -0.25
C GLY A 228 26.32 0.82 -1.17
N VAL A 229 25.13 0.89 -0.62
CA VAL A 229 23.92 1.34 -1.28
C VAL A 229 23.36 2.53 -0.52
N TYR A 230 23.06 3.61 -1.24
CA TYR A 230 22.31 4.76 -0.75
C TYR A 230 20.95 4.76 -1.44
N GLN A 231 19.87 4.79 -0.67
CA GLN A 231 18.51 4.74 -1.20
C GLN A 231 17.67 5.85 -0.59
N THR A 232 16.82 6.48 -1.40
CA THR A 232 15.75 7.37 -0.94
C THR A 232 14.40 6.73 -1.20
N ILE A 233 13.41 7.08 -0.37
CA ILE A 233 12.01 6.71 -0.52
C ILE A 233 11.13 7.89 -0.16
N GLU A 234 10.10 8.13 -0.96
CA GLU A 234 9.00 9.05 -0.66
C GLU A 234 7.69 8.45 -1.17
N GLY A 235 6.56 8.99 -0.71
CA GLY A 235 5.28 8.52 -1.19
C GLY A 235 4.09 9.14 -0.49
N GLY A 236 2.90 8.73 -0.92
CA GLY A 236 1.64 9.16 -0.35
C GLY A 236 0.51 8.18 -0.64
N VAL A 237 -0.50 8.23 0.20
CA VAL A 237 -1.73 7.48 0.02
C VAL A 237 -2.92 8.34 0.39
N SER A 238 -3.98 8.22 -0.39
CA SER A 238 -5.30 8.79 -0.13
C SER A 238 -6.33 7.68 -0.22
N LEU A 239 -7.05 7.41 0.87
CA LEU A 239 -8.11 6.41 0.89
C LEU A 239 -9.46 7.10 0.72
N ARG A 240 -10.22 6.72 -0.30
CA ARG A 240 -11.51 7.30 -0.69
C ARG A 240 -12.54 6.23 -0.99
N GLY A 241 -13.81 6.55 -0.73
CA GLY A 241 -14.94 5.69 -1.05
C GLY A 241 -15.33 4.72 0.05
N ASN A 242 -16.46 4.05 -0.17
CA ASN A 242 -17.09 3.16 0.80
C ASN A 242 -16.27 1.94 1.17
N ALA A 243 -15.38 1.47 0.30
CA ALA A 243 -14.50 0.33 0.57
C ALA A 243 -13.69 0.52 1.85
N TYR A 244 -13.32 1.76 2.16
CA TYR A 244 -12.47 2.09 3.32
C TYR A 244 -13.25 2.49 4.56
N SER A 245 -14.59 2.55 4.51
CA SER A 245 -15.46 2.82 5.66
C SER A 245 -14.98 4.05 6.46
N ILE A 246 -14.60 3.85 7.72
CA ILE A 246 -14.12 4.90 8.64
C ILE A 246 -12.82 5.58 8.20
N TYR A 247 -12.04 4.97 7.29
CA TYR A 247 -10.83 5.56 6.71
C TYR A 247 -11.09 6.31 5.40
N ASN A 248 -12.36 6.39 4.92
CA ASN A 248 -12.69 7.24 3.80
C ASN A 248 -12.38 8.72 4.12
N GLY A 249 -11.44 9.29 3.39
CA GLY A 249 -10.89 10.62 3.65
C GLY A 249 -9.52 10.63 4.36
N TYR A 250 -8.96 9.46 4.66
CA TYR A 250 -7.61 9.35 5.21
C TYR A 250 -6.56 9.71 4.17
N ASP A 251 -5.58 10.50 4.59
CA ASP A 251 -4.40 10.85 3.81
C ASP A 251 -3.15 10.64 4.65
N ALA A 252 -2.14 10.00 4.06
CA ALA A 252 -0.78 9.95 4.60
C ALA A 252 0.22 10.43 3.54
N LYS A 253 1.15 11.28 3.96
CA LYS A 253 2.26 11.74 3.13
C LYS A 253 3.58 11.44 3.83
N ILE A 254 4.39 10.61 3.18
CA ILE A 254 5.73 10.23 3.57
C ILE A 254 6.70 11.20 2.87
N LYS A 255 7.41 12.01 3.64
CA LYS A 255 8.44 12.90 3.08
C LYS A 255 9.65 12.09 2.69
N GLU A 256 10.33 12.54 1.62
CA GLU A 256 11.58 11.92 1.18
C GLU A 256 12.51 11.67 2.38
N THR A 257 12.91 10.44 2.51
CA THR A 257 13.86 9.98 3.52
C THR A 257 14.90 9.09 2.89
N LYS A 258 16.01 8.91 3.59
CA LYS A 258 17.16 8.17 3.10
C LYS A 258 17.52 7.02 4.02
N GLY A 259 18.00 5.95 3.41
CA GLY A 259 18.57 4.81 4.09
C GLY A 259 19.87 4.37 3.43
N THR A 260 20.62 3.54 4.11
CA THR A 260 21.84 2.94 3.58
C THR A 260 21.86 1.45 3.81
N GLY A 261 22.33 0.72 2.81
CA GLY A 261 22.50 -0.72 2.87
C GLY A 261 23.79 -1.16 2.22
N TRP A 262 23.88 -2.43 1.93
CA TRP A 262 25.04 -3.01 1.28
C TRP A 262 24.62 -4.12 0.30
N LEU A 263 25.53 -4.43 -0.61
CA LEU A 263 25.41 -5.57 -1.49
C LEU A 263 26.73 -6.35 -1.52
N ALA A 264 26.64 -7.64 -1.78
CA ALA A 264 27.80 -8.47 -2.02
C ALA A 264 27.45 -9.59 -3.00
N GLY A 265 28.45 -10.05 -3.74
CA GLY A 265 28.25 -11.13 -4.68
C GLY A 265 29.54 -11.70 -5.26
N ALA A 266 29.33 -12.70 -6.10
CA ALA A 266 30.40 -13.36 -6.84
C ALA A 266 29.96 -13.63 -8.27
N ALA A 267 30.89 -13.56 -9.18
CA ALA A 267 30.71 -13.92 -10.58
C ALA A 267 31.81 -14.85 -11.09
N TYR A 268 31.38 -15.81 -11.89
CA TYR A 268 32.27 -16.68 -12.67
C TYR A 268 32.02 -16.46 -14.15
N GLN A 269 33.08 -16.15 -14.92
CA GLN A 269 32.97 -15.78 -16.32
C GLN A 269 34.03 -16.50 -17.16
N ILE A 270 33.60 -17.14 -18.23
CA ILE A 270 34.47 -17.69 -19.28
C ILE A 270 34.07 -17.02 -20.61
N PRO A 271 34.79 -15.93 -21.01
CA PRO A 271 34.41 -15.16 -22.22
C PRO A 271 34.42 -15.99 -23.49
N GLU A 272 35.29 -16.97 -23.59
CA GLU A 272 35.50 -17.80 -24.79
C GLU A 272 34.26 -18.61 -25.17
N ILE A 273 33.40 -18.94 -24.21
CA ILE A 273 32.15 -19.66 -24.41
C ILE A 273 30.92 -18.82 -23.97
N ALA A 274 31.13 -17.53 -23.79
CA ALA A 274 30.14 -16.57 -23.33
C ALA A 274 29.44 -17.01 -21.99
N LEU A 275 30.14 -17.83 -21.17
CA LEU A 275 29.63 -18.25 -19.88
C LEU A 275 29.74 -17.13 -18.85
N LYS A 276 28.65 -16.83 -18.18
CA LYS A 276 28.57 -15.94 -17.03
C LYS A 276 27.58 -16.54 -16.04
N ALA A 277 28.01 -16.70 -14.79
CA ALA A 277 27.16 -17.00 -13.66
C ALA A 277 27.47 -16.02 -12.54
N SER A 278 26.47 -15.38 -11.96
CA SER A 278 26.66 -14.47 -10.83
C SER A 278 25.54 -14.60 -9.81
N VAL A 279 25.89 -14.46 -8.55
CA VAL A 279 24.95 -14.34 -7.45
C VAL A 279 25.18 -13.01 -6.74
N THR A 280 24.13 -12.26 -6.49
CA THR A 280 24.16 -10.97 -5.80
C THR A 280 23.12 -10.97 -4.69
N TYR A 281 23.57 -10.74 -3.45
CA TYR A 281 22.71 -10.44 -2.32
C TYR A 281 22.68 -8.93 -2.09
N ARG A 282 21.51 -8.39 -1.76
CA ARG A 282 21.30 -7.02 -1.31
C ARG A 282 20.62 -7.05 0.05
N SER A 283 21.15 -6.28 0.99
CA SER A 283 20.56 -6.14 2.32
C SER A 283 19.22 -5.39 2.26
N GLU A 284 18.38 -5.62 3.23
CA GLU A 284 17.30 -4.71 3.60
C GLU A 284 17.85 -3.32 3.94
N ILE A 285 17.02 -2.29 3.80
CA ILE A 285 17.37 -0.91 4.11
C ILE A 285 16.25 -0.25 4.91
N ASP A 286 16.59 0.22 6.11
CA ASP A 286 15.68 0.97 6.96
C ASP A 286 15.66 2.45 6.61
N HIS A 287 14.45 3.00 6.55
CA HIS A 287 14.17 4.41 6.28
C HIS A 287 13.32 4.99 7.40
N ASP A 288 13.90 5.88 8.20
CA ASP A 288 13.19 6.61 9.25
C ASP A 288 12.44 7.81 8.67
N ALA A 289 11.18 7.61 8.33
CA ALA A 289 10.35 8.58 7.65
C ALA A 289 9.53 9.45 8.61
N ASN A 290 9.39 10.73 8.25
CA ASN A 290 8.38 11.60 8.86
C ASN A 290 7.10 11.50 8.04
N VAL A 291 6.00 11.10 8.69
CA VAL A 291 4.69 10.94 8.05
C VAL A 291 3.74 12.02 8.55
N THR A 292 3.03 12.65 7.61
CA THR A 292 1.91 13.53 7.93
C THR A 292 0.62 12.78 7.65
N GLU A 293 -0.22 12.61 8.68
CA GLU A 293 -1.46 11.87 8.60
C GLU A 293 -2.66 12.76 8.93
N THR A 294 -3.73 12.67 8.13
CA THR A 294 -4.99 13.41 8.32
C THR A 294 -6.19 12.53 7.99
N GLY A 295 -7.41 13.01 8.26
CA GLY A 295 -8.64 12.36 7.78
C GLY A 295 -9.32 11.43 8.79
N PHE A 296 -9.03 11.51 10.10
CA PHE A 296 -9.66 10.69 11.15
C PHE A 296 -11.02 11.21 11.62
N SER A 297 -11.64 12.15 10.92
CA SER A 297 -12.85 12.84 11.36
C SER A 297 -14.09 11.94 11.43
N ALA A 298 -14.16 10.89 10.62
CA ALA A 298 -15.29 9.95 10.62
C ALA A 298 -15.36 9.13 11.91
N LEU A 299 -14.22 8.73 12.45
CA LEU A 299 -14.10 7.97 13.69
C LEU A 299 -14.52 8.73 14.94
N ARG A 300 -14.43 10.07 14.93
CA ARG A 300 -14.93 10.93 16.02
C ARG A 300 -16.43 10.77 16.27
N ALA A 301 -17.15 10.21 15.33
CA ALA A 301 -18.57 9.92 15.48
C ALA A 301 -18.88 8.73 16.38
N ILE A 302 -17.89 7.90 16.74
CA ILE A 302 -18.06 6.81 17.70
C ILE A 302 -17.88 7.36 19.11
N PRO A 303 -18.94 7.52 19.93
CA PRO A 303 -18.86 8.24 21.21
C PRO A 303 -17.88 7.62 22.22
N THR A 304 -17.70 6.31 22.16
CA THR A 304 -16.77 5.57 23.03
C THR A 304 -15.31 5.73 22.59
N ALA A 305 -15.07 6.09 21.34
CA ALA A 305 -13.74 6.24 20.75
C ALA A 305 -13.31 7.71 20.59
N THR A 306 -14.25 8.68 20.65
CA THR A 306 -14.00 10.11 20.35
C THR A 306 -12.79 10.67 21.09
N ALA A 307 -12.73 10.45 22.42
CA ALA A 307 -11.65 10.99 23.24
C ALA A 307 -10.28 10.36 22.89
N ALA A 308 -10.26 9.06 22.58
CA ALA A 308 -9.05 8.37 22.17
C ALA A 308 -8.59 8.86 20.78
N ILE A 309 -9.52 9.00 19.82
CA ILE A 309 -9.23 9.51 18.47
C ILE A 309 -8.74 10.95 18.49
N ASP A 310 -9.34 11.81 19.33
CA ASP A 310 -8.89 13.20 19.48
C ASP A 310 -7.47 13.28 20.10
N ALA A 311 -7.18 12.42 21.06
CA ALA A 311 -5.84 12.31 21.63
C ALA A 311 -4.82 11.84 20.59
N ILE A 312 -5.13 10.80 19.82
CA ILE A 312 -4.28 10.29 18.71
C ILE A 312 -4.07 11.37 17.66
N ALA A 313 -5.14 12.06 17.24
CA ALA A 313 -5.05 13.10 16.21
C ALA A 313 -4.18 14.30 16.66
N ALA A 314 -4.25 14.66 17.94
CA ALA A 314 -3.51 15.78 18.54
C ALA A 314 -2.06 15.41 18.90
N ALA A 315 -1.75 14.12 19.08
CA ALA A 315 -0.40 13.68 19.43
C ALA A 315 0.61 14.03 18.31
N PRO A 316 1.87 14.32 18.64
CA PRO A 316 2.94 14.36 17.64
C PRO A 316 2.99 12.99 16.93
N ALA A 317 3.16 13.00 15.61
CA ALA A 317 3.41 11.75 14.89
C ALA A 317 4.79 11.20 15.25
N GLU A 318 4.88 9.91 15.52
CA GLU A 318 6.15 9.21 15.66
C GLU A 318 6.77 8.97 14.28
N LYS A 319 8.06 8.66 14.26
CA LYS A 319 8.72 8.26 13.02
C LYS A 319 8.24 6.88 12.61
N LEU A 320 7.97 6.73 11.34
CA LEU A 320 7.70 5.45 10.71
C LEU A 320 9.00 4.88 10.15
N THR A 321 9.41 3.71 10.60
CA THR A 321 10.48 2.96 9.92
C THR A 321 9.87 2.13 8.80
N ILE A 322 10.33 2.38 7.57
CA ILE A 322 9.96 1.59 6.37
C ILE A 322 11.20 0.80 5.98
N THR A 323 11.12 -0.52 6.02
CA THR A 323 12.22 -1.40 5.65
C THR A 323 12.03 -1.93 4.23
N THR A 324 12.82 -1.44 3.27
CA THR A 324 12.80 -2.01 1.92
C THR A 324 13.49 -3.38 1.91
N PRO A 325 12.95 -4.40 1.20
CA PRO A 325 13.29 -5.80 1.43
C PRO A 325 14.68 -6.16 0.91
N GLN A 326 15.29 -7.14 1.55
CA GLN A 326 16.46 -7.85 1.05
C GLN A 326 16.12 -8.68 -0.18
N SER A 327 17.13 -8.94 -1.02
CA SER A 327 16.94 -9.72 -2.25
C SER A 327 18.18 -10.51 -2.67
N VAL A 328 17.94 -11.55 -3.46
CA VAL A 328 18.97 -12.36 -4.10
C VAL A 328 18.68 -12.45 -5.60
N ASN A 329 19.70 -12.12 -6.42
CA ASN A 329 19.67 -12.34 -7.87
C ASN A 329 20.68 -13.42 -8.25
N LEU A 330 20.25 -14.38 -9.06
CA LEU A 330 21.10 -15.35 -9.74
C LEU A 330 21.01 -15.10 -11.24
N ASP A 331 22.10 -14.66 -11.85
CA ASP A 331 22.17 -14.42 -13.29
C ASP A 331 23.04 -15.50 -13.96
N LEU A 332 22.51 -16.10 -15.00
CA LEU A 332 23.13 -17.17 -15.77
C LEU A 332 23.14 -16.81 -17.25
N GLN A 333 24.25 -17.07 -17.94
CA GLN A 333 24.37 -16.96 -19.37
C GLN A 333 25.36 -18.01 -19.87
N SER A 334 25.12 -18.59 -21.05
CA SER A 334 26.07 -19.47 -21.72
C SER A 334 25.88 -19.40 -23.22
N GLY A 335 26.97 -19.50 -23.95
CA GLY A 335 26.95 -19.78 -25.40
C GLY A 335 26.42 -21.20 -25.62
N ILE A 336 25.41 -21.34 -26.46
CA ILE A 336 24.80 -22.64 -26.80
C ILE A 336 25.06 -23.07 -28.21
N MET A 337 25.42 -22.13 -29.09
CA MET A 337 25.90 -22.35 -30.44
C MET A 337 26.61 -21.08 -30.93
N ALA A 338 27.18 -21.13 -32.16
CA ALA A 338 27.83 -19.96 -32.77
C ALA A 338 26.87 -18.76 -32.78
N ASP A 339 27.35 -17.61 -32.32
CA ASP A 339 26.63 -16.33 -32.27
C ASP A 339 25.33 -16.36 -31.42
N THR A 340 25.13 -17.39 -30.58
CA THR A 340 23.89 -17.59 -29.84
C THR A 340 24.18 -17.87 -28.37
N VAL A 341 23.51 -17.15 -27.50
CA VAL A 341 23.58 -17.31 -26.04
C VAL A 341 22.18 -17.62 -25.46
N ALA A 342 22.13 -18.52 -24.50
CA ALA A 342 20.99 -18.62 -23.60
C ALA A 342 21.29 -17.85 -22.33
N PHE A 343 20.28 -17.24 -21.74
CA PHE A 343 20.39 -16.54 -20.47
C PHE A 343 19.18 -16.82 -19.57
N ALA A 344 19.40 -16.73 -18.27
CA ALA A 344 18.34 -16.78 -17.24
C ALA A 344 18.69 -15.85 -16.08
N ASN A 345 17.67 -15.26 -15.49
CA ASN A 345 17.74 -14.55 -14.23
C ASN A 345 16.69 -15.14 -13.29
N ILE A 346 17.09 -15.42 -12.06
CA ILE A 346 16.20 -15.85 -10.97
C ILE A 346 16.37 -14.82 -9.87
N ARG A 347 15.26 -14.27 -9.38
CA ARG A 347 15.25 -13.28 -8.32
C ARG A 347 14.31 -13.72 -7.20
N TRP A 348 14.78 -13.59 -5.96
CA TRP A 348 13.99 -13.68 -4.74
C TRP A 348 14.00 -12.34 -4.02
N VAL A 349 12.86 -11.94 -3.47
CA VAL A 349 12.67 -10.73 -2.67
C VAL A 349 11.83 -11.07 -1.44
N ASN A 350 12.30 -10.69 -0.27
CA ASN A 350 11.65 -10.96 1.01
C ASN A 350 10.52 -9.97 1.29
N TRP A 351 9.43 -10.05 0.51
CA TRP A 351 8.26 -9.19 0.70
C TRP A 351 7.42 -9.55 1.91
N LYS A 352 7.45 -10.79 2.35
CA LYS A 352 6.67 -11.27 3.50
C LYS A 352 6.87 -10.47 4.78
N ASP A 353 8.08 -9.93 4.98
CA ASP A 353 8.41 -9.14 6.17
C ASP A 353 8.15 -7.64 5.96
N PHE A 354 7.74 -7.23 4.76
CA PHE A 354 7.45 -5.83 4.45
C PHE A 354 6.07 -5.42 4.95
N SER A 355 6.03 -4.30 5.67
CA SER A 355 4.77 -3.64 6.02
C SER A 355 4.95 -2.13 6.18
N ILE A 356 3.86 -1.40 5.96
CA ILE A 356 3.77 0.04 6.25
C ILE A 356 2.63 0.24 7.24
N ARG A 357 2.95 0.73 8.43
CA ARG A 357 1.98 1.05 9.48
C ARG A 357 2.22 2.46 10.00
N PRO A 358 1.66 3.49 9.37
CA PRO A 358 1.72 4.85 9.87
C PRO A 358 1.22 4.91 11.32
N ASP A 359 1.85 5.72 12.15
CA ASP A 359 1.65 5.71 13.60
C ASP A 359 0.19 5.93 14.01
N LYS A 360 -0.42 7.03 13.54
CA LYS A 360 -1.82 7.35 13.88
C LYS A 360 -2.81 6.38 13.25
N PHE A 361 -2.56 5.95 12.01
CA PHE A 361 -3.36 4.90 11.35
C PHE A 361 -3.36 3.61 12.18
N GLY A 362 -2.19 3.18 12.64
CA GLY A 362 -2.03 2.00 13.49
C GLY A 362 -2.81 2.12 14.80
N GLN A 363 -2.61 3.21 15.55
CA GLN A 363 -3.31 3.45 16.82
C GLN A 363 -4.85 3.51 16.64
N VAL A 364 -5.31 4.16 15.57
CA VAL A 364 -6.74 4.21 15.22
C VAL A 364 -7.28 2.82 14.89
N SER A 365 -6.52 1.99 14.17
CA SER A 365 -6.92 0.61 13.87
C SER A 365 -7.02 -0.28 15.13
N GLU A 366 -6.17 -0.04 16.13
CA GLU A 366 -6.24 -0.69 17.43
C GLU A 366 -7.52 -0.31 18.18
N VAL A 367 -7.86 0.99 18.22
CA VAL A 367 -9.13 1.44 18.81
C VAL A 367 -10.33 0.83 18.09
N ALA A 368 -10.28 0.74 16.75
CA ALA A 368 -11.38 0.18 15.97
C ALA A 368 -11.57 -1.33 16.18
N THR A 369 -10.50 -2.07 16.47
CA THR A 369 -10.52 -3.54 16.65
C THR A 369 -10.52 -3.99 18.09
N ALA A 370 -10.35 -3.08 19.07
CA ALA A 370 -10.25 -3.40 20.49
C ALA A 370 -11.44 -4.22 21.03
N ALA A 371 -12.66 -3.90 20.58
CA ALA A 371 -13.87 -4.60 21.01
C ALA A 371 -13.91 -6.08 20.59
N SER A 372 -13.22 -6.44 19.50
CA SER A 372 -13.07 -7.81 19.00
C SER A 372 -11.77 -8.49 19.46
N GLY A 373 -10.98 -7.84 20.32
CA GLY A 373 -9.70 -8.35 20.80
C GLY A 373 -8.56 -8.27 19.75
N GLY A 374 -8.73 -7.46 18.72
CA GLY A 374 -7.71 -7.23 17.68
C GLY A 374 -6.64 -6.22 18.10
N ASN A 375 -5.46 -6.33 17.50
CA ASN A 375 -4.31 -5.45 17.71
C ASN A 375 -4.14 -4.41 16.59
N GLY A 376 -5.22 -4.11 15.86
CA GLY A 376 -5.19 -3.25 14.69
C GLY A 376 -4.60 -3.95 13.46
N PHE A 377 -4.28 -3.17 12.43
CA PHE A 377 -3.77 -3.67 11.15
C PHE A 377 -2.80 -2.66 10.51
N ASN A 378 -2.02 -3.13 9.54
CA ASN A 378 -1.13 -2.31 8.75
C ASN A 378 -1.88 -1.64 7.60
N LEU A 379 -1.39 -0.52 7.10
CA LEU A 379 -1.91 0.11 5.89
C LEU A 379 -1.61 -0.75 4.65
N ILE A 380 -0.38 -1.28 4.57
CA ILE A 380 0.07 -2.21 3.53
C ILE A 380 0.87 -3.31 4.22
N ASN A 381 0.70 -4.55 3.76
CA ASN A 381 1.56 -5.69 4.06
C ASN A 381 1.44 -6.72 2.93
N TYR A 382 2.48 -7.54 2.79
CA TYR A 382 2.47 -8.70 1.89
C TYR A 382 2.51 -9.98 2.73
N THR A 383 2.03 -11.09 2.16
CA THR A 383 1.91 -12.38 2.88
C THR A 383 2.98 -13.37 2.49
N ASP A 384 3.57 -13.22 1.31
CA ASP A 384 4.51 -14.16 0.73
C ASP A 384 5.76 -13.46 0.18
N ASP A 385 6.85 -14.24 0.12
CA ASP A 385 8.05 -13.84 -0.60
C ASP A 385 7.83 -13.95 -2.10
N GLN A 386 8.42 -13.03 -2.83
CA GLN A 386 8.33 -13.01 -4.28
C GLN A 386 9.48 -13.78 -4.93
N TRP A 387 9.14 -14.56 -5.94
CA TRP A 387 10.06 -15.23 -6.84
C TRP A 387 9.79 -14.84 -8.27
N SER A 388 10.82 -14.48 -9.01
CA SER A 388 10.70 -14.26 -10.44
C SER A 388 11.76 -14.99 -11.22
N VAL A 389 11.41 -15.44 -12.41
CA VAL A 389 12.31 -16.11 -13.37
C VAL A 389 12.13 -15.48 -14.74
N ASN A 390 13.23 -15.11 -15.38
CA ASN A 390 13.24 -14.66 -16.76
C ASN A 390 14.31 -15.41 -17.53
N ALA A 391 13.94 -16.07 -18.61
CA ALA A 391 14.88 -16.84 -19.46
C ALA A 391 14.69 -16.49 -20.93
N GLY A 392 15.76 -16.61 -21.70
CA GLY A 392 15.69 -16.30 -23.12
C GLY A 392 16.91 -16.71 -23.91
N VAL A 393 16.83 -16.41 -25.20
CA VAL A 393 17.90 -16.64 -26.15
C VAL A 393 18.19 -15.37 -26.90
N GLY A 394 19.49 -15.04 -27.01
CA GLY A 394 19.98 -13.91 -27.77
C GLY A 394 20.88 -14.41 -28.92
N ARG A 395 20.76 -13.79 -30.11
CA ARG A 395 21.55 -14.12 -31.27
C ARG A 395 22.14 -12.89 -31.94
N LYS A 396 23.42 -12.94 -32.24
CA LYS A 396 24.08 -12.01 -33.14
C LYS A 396 23.70 -12.39 -34.59
N VAL A 397 22.98 -11.51 -35.27
CA VAL A 397 22.47 -11.76 -36.61
C VAL A 397 23.50 -11.29 -37.65
N THR A 398 24.16 -10.16 -37.37
CA THR A 398 25.28 -9.61 -38.14
C THR A 398 26.33 -9.03 -37.19
N ASP A 399 27.44 -8.51 -37.68
CA ASP A 399 28.45 -7.84 -36.84
C ASP A 399 27.91 -6.62 -36.08
N LYS A 400 26.82 -6.03 -36.57
CA LYS A 400 26.20 -4.83 -35.98
C LYS A 400 24.86 -5.08 -35.33
N TRP A 401 24.17 -6.16 -35.65
CA TRP A 401 22.80 -6.42 -35.17
C TRP A 401 22.74 -7.70 -34.38
N ALA A 402 22.09 -7.58 -33.23
CA ALA A 402 21.68 -8.73 -32.38
C ALA A 402 20.22 -8.59 -31.95
N GLY A 403 19.58 -9.72 -31.73
CA GLY A 403 18.21 -9.77 -31.21
C GLY A 403 18.10 -10.80 -30.11
N ASN A 404 17.06 -10.67 -29.29
CA ASN A 404 16.72 -11.67 -28.28
C ASN A 404 15.21 -11.83 -28.14
N VAL A 405 14.84 -13.02 -27.62
CA VAL A 405 13.49 -13.35 -27.18
C VAL A 405 13.61 -13.88 -25.77
N SER A 406 12.68 -13.52 -24.90
CA SER A 406 12.63 -13.99 -23.51
C SER A 406 11.21 -14.27 -23.05
N VAL A 407 11.08 -15.17 -22.12
CA VAL A 407 9.85 -15.45 -21.36
C VAL A 407 10.16 -15.28 -19.89
N GLY A 408 9.20 -14.77 -19.14
CA GLY A 408 9.33 -14.60 -17.71
C GLY A 408 8.06 -14.97 -16.96
N TRP A 409 8.25 -15.26 -15.69
CA TRP A 409 7.21 -15.58 -14.73
C TRP A 409 7.54 -14.93 -13.38
N ASP A 410 6.51 -14.56 -12.64
CA ASP A 410 6.58 -13.98 -11.30
C ASP A 410 5.46 -14.56 -10.43
N SER A 411 5.80 -14.91 -9.19
CA SER A 411 4.86 -15.55 -8.27
C SER A 411 3.84 -14.59 -7.65
N GLY A 412 4.09 -13.28 -7.70
CA GLY A 412 3.41 -12.35 -6.81
C GLY A 412 3.95 -12.37 -5.39
N ALA A 413 3.29 -11.68 -4.48
CA ALA A 413 3.64 -11.56 -3.07
C ALA A 413 2.47 -11.89 -2.13
N GLY A 414 1.51 -12.69 -2.61
CA GLY A 414 0.37 -13.24 -1.88
C GLY A 414 -0.98 -12.65 -2.28
N ASN A 415 -2.01 -13.51 -2.33
CA ASN A 415 -3.40 -13.16 -2.63
C ASN A 415 -4.28 -13.53 -1.42
N PRO A 416 -5.18 -12.64 -0.93
CA PRO A 416 -5.57 -11.35 -1.51
C PRO A 416 -4.51 -10.26 -1.38
N VAL A 417 -4.47 -9.37 -2.38
CA VAL A 417 -3.55 -8.24 -2.48
C VAL A 417 -4.17 -6.94 -1.96
N SER A 418 -3.35 -5.94 -1.70
CA SER A 418 -3.85 -4.60 -1.36
C SER A 418 -4.60 -3.97 -2.52
N THR A 419 -5.72 -3.28 -2.24
CA THR A 419 -6.39 -2.38 -3.20
C THR A 419 -5.48 -1.29 -3.77
N LEU A 420 -4.33 -1.04 -3.15
CA LEU A 420 -3.34 -0.06 -3.59
C LEU A 420 -2.37 -0.60 -4.67
N GLY A 421 -2.50 -1.88 -5.03
CA GLY A 421 -1.74 -2.53 -6.10
C GLY A 421 -2.34 -3.91 -6.40
N PRO A 422 -3.54 -3.97 -7.01
CA PRO A 422 -4.33 -5.19 -7.12
C PRO A 422 -3.86 -6.08 -8.30
N THR A 423 -2.63 -6.57 -8.21
CA THR A 423 -2.06 -7.51 -9.19
C THR A 423 -1.28 -8.61 -8.48
N GLU A 424 -1.39 -9.85 -8.91
CA GLU A 424 -0.74 -11.01 -8.31
C GLU A 424 0.10 -11.77 -9.32
N GLY A 425 1.41 -11.48 -9.35
CA GLY A 425 2.33 -12.10 -10.28
C GLY A 425 2.04 -11.83 -11.74
N TYR A 426 2.74 -12.50 -12.65
CA TYR A 426 2.53 -12.38 -14.10
C TYR A 426 3.30 -13.43 -14.90
N TRP A 427 2.90 -13.59 -16.16
CA TRP A 427 3.72 -14.11 -17.24
C TRP A 427 4.12 -13.01 -18.20
N ASN A 428 5.29 -13.11 -18.85
CA ASN A 428 5.65 -12.15 -19.88
C ASN A 428 6.36 -12.80 -21.06
N LEU A 429 6.25 -12.12 -22.20
CA LEU A 429 7.02 -12.40 -23.43
C LEU A 429 7.73 -11.11 -23.87
N GLY A 430 9.03 -11.20 -24.09
CA GLY A 430 9.85 -10.06 -24.48
C GLY A 430 10.61 -10.28 -25.77
N VAL A 431 10.76 -9.20 -26.53
CA VAL A 431 11.66 -9.13 -27.69
C VAL A 431 12.57 -7.92 -27.58
N GLY A 432 13.82 -8.07 -27.98
CA GLY A 432 14.79 -6.99 -27.96
C GLY A 432 15.71 -7.01 -29.15
N VAL A 433 16.19 -5.83 -29.54
CA VAL A 433 17.11 -5.60 -30.62
C VAL A 433 18.25 -4.71 -30.16
N GLN A 434 19.45 -5.00 -30.56
CA GLN A 434 20.63 -4.17 -30.34
C GLN A 434 21.30 -3.85 -31.69
N TYR A 435 21.65 -2.58 -31.87
CA TYR A 435 22.47 -2.09 -32.95
C TYR A 435 23.81 -1.58 -32.40
N SER A 436 24.92 -2.12 -32.90
CA SER A 436 26.28 -1.73 -32.51
C SER A 436 26.97 -1.06 -33.72
N PRO A 437 26.89 0.28 -33.83
CA PRO A 437 27.53 0.98 -34.94
C PRO A 437 29.03 0.77 -34.94
N THR A 438 29.65 0.65 -33.78
CA THR A 438 31.07 0.29 -33.60
C THR A 438 31.19 -0.83 -32.54
N PRO A 439 32.34 -1.51 -32.41
CA PRO A 439 32.56 -2.48 -31.32
C PRO A 439 32.46 -1.87 -29.91
N ALA A 440 32.67 -0.56 -29.79
CA ALA A 440 32.65 0.17 -28.53
C ALA A 440 31.27 0.69 -28.16
N THR A 441 30.35 0.89 -29.10
CA THR A 441 29.07 1.54 -28.86
C THR A 441 27.91 0.64 -29.23
N PHE A 442 26.81 0.76 -28.49
CA PHE A 442 25.56 0.13 -28.86
C PHE A 442 24.34 0.98 -28.46
N ILE A 443 23.25 0.78 -29.19
CA ILE A 443 21.90 1.21 -28.84
C ILE A 443 21.04 -0.05 -28.83
N ALA A 444 20.26 -0.25 -27.76
CA ALA A 444 19.38 -1.41 -27.62
C ALA A 444 17.99 -0.97 -27.23
N GLY A 445 16.99 -1.53 -27.88
CA GLY A 445 15.59 -1.33 -27.58
C GLY A 445 14.85 -2.66 -27.40
N GLY A 446 13.74 -2.65 -26.71
CA GLY A 446 12.92 -3.85 -26.56
C GLY A 446 11.53 -3.53 -26.03
N VAL A 447 10.64 -4.50 -26.21
CA VAL A 447 9.27 -4.48 -25.76
C VAL A 447 8.98 -5.80 -25.03
N LYS A 448 8.22 -5.73 -23.95
CA LYS A 448 7.65 -6.89 -23.25
C LYS A 448 6.15 -6.70 -23.09
N TYR A 449 5.42 -7.77 -23.29
CA TYR A 449 4.00 -7.86 -22.95
C TYR A 449 3.82 -8.75 -21.71
N PHE A 450 2.96 -8.32 -20.79
CA PHE A 450 2.69 -8.99 -19.53
C PHE A 450 1.23 -9.40 -19.47
N TRP A 451 0.99 -10.63 -19.12
CA TRP A 451 -0.29 -11.12 -18.64
C TRP A 451 -0.24 -11.10 -17.12
N LEU A 452 -0.95 -10.17 -16.51
CA LEU A 452 -0.99 -10.02 -15.06
C LEU A 452 -1.88 -11.11 -14.45
N GLY A 453 -1.52 -11.60 -13.27
CA GLY A 453 -2.31 -12.59 -12.56
C GLY A 453 -3.56 -11.97 -11.95
N ASP A 454 -4.62 -12.79 -11.85
CA ASP A 454 -5.88 -12.42 -11.22
C ASP A 454 -5.69 -12.18 -9.72
N ALA A 455 -6.39 -11.20 -9.17
CA ALA A 455 -6.21 -10.76 -7.80
C ALA A 455 -7.52 -10.42 -7.11
N ASP A 456 -7.71 -10.96 -5.92
CA ASP A 456 -8.69 -10.48 -4.94
C ASP A 456 -8.11 -9.29 -4.19
N ALA A 457 -8.75 -8.13 -4.28
CA ALA A 457 -8.27 -6.93 -3.63
C ALA A 457 -8.91 -6.72 -2.26
N ASN A 458 -8.06 -6.58 -1.22
CA ASN A 458 -8.52 -6.32 0.13
C ASN A 458 -8.13 -4.92 0.62
N VAL A 459 -8.92 -4.40 1.54
CA VAL A 459 -8.55 -3.23 2.36
C VAL A 459 -7.70 -3.68 3.55
N SER A 460 -7.06 -2.74 4.23
CA SER A 460 -6.13 -2.99 5.35
C SER A 460 -6.72 -3.85 6.49
N SER A 461 -8.04 -3.90 6.66
CA SER A 461 -8.71 -4.80 7.62
C SER A 461 -8.78 -6.27 7.17
N GLY A 462 -8.28 -6.60 5.98
CA GLY A 462 -8.34 -7.94 5.40
C GLY A 462 -9.63 -8.27 4.67
N THR A 463 -10.59 -7.33 4.58
CA THR A 463 -11.86 -7.55 3.87
C THR A 463 -11.63 -7.42 2.38
N VAL A 464 -11.99 -8.46 1.60
CA VAL A 464 -11.98 -8.40 0.14
C VAL A 464 -13.11 -7.45 -0.33
N VAL A 465 -12.75 -6.51 -1.18
CA VAL A 465 -13.62 -5.42 -1.64
C VAL A 465 -13.67 -5.25 -3.16
N GLY A 466 -12.93 -6.08 -3.89
CA GLY A 466 -12.92 -6.08 -5.35
C GLY A 466 -12.18 -7.28 -5.92
N GLU A 467 -12.42 -7.52 -7.22
CA GLU A 467 -11.80 -8.58 -8.02
C GLU A 467 -11.21 -7.96 -9.30
N PHE A 468 -9.97 -8.33 -9.63
CA PHE A 468 -9.21 -7.82 -10.75
C PHE A 468 -8.71 -9.00 -11.59
N GLU A 469 -9.22 -9.13 -12.81
CA GLU A 469 -9.01 -10.27 -13.69
C GLU A 469 -8.66 -9.81 -15.11
N ASP A 470 -7.99 -10.66 -15.89
CA ASP A 470 -7.66 -10.43 -17.30
C ASP A 470 -6.85 -9.16 -17.59
N ASN A 471 -6.04 -8.72 -16.64
CA ASN A 471 -5.25 -7.51 -16.75
C ASN A 471 -3.91 -7.73 -17.48
N ASN A 472 -3.36 -6.66 -18.02
CA ASN A 472 -2.14 -6.74 -18.80
C ASN A 472 -1.26 -5.49 -18.62
N ALA A 473 -0.02 -5.57 -19.12
CA ALA A 473 0.86 -4.42 -19.21
C ALA A 473 1.79 -4.51 -20.42
N ILE A 474 2.21 -3.38 -20.93
CA ILE A 474 3.28 -3.30 -21.93
C ILE A 474 4.46 -2.54 -21.33
N ALA A 475 5.66 -3.10 -21.48
CA ALA A 475 6.87 -2.37 -21.16
C ALA A 475 7.74 -2.21 -22.38
N TYR A 476 8.31 -1.04 -22.52
CA TYR A 476 9.29 -0.76 -23.55
C TYR A 476 10.45 0.06 -23.00
N GLY A 477 11.61 -0.04 -23.64
CA GLY A 477 12.76 0.69 -23.16
C GLY A 477 13.83 0.86 -24.21
N LEU A 478 14.64 1.86 -23.98
CA LEU A 478 15.81 2.20 -24.79
C LEU A 478 17.04 2.33 -23.89
N LYS A 479 18.15 1.77 -24.34
CA LYS A 479 19.42 1.85 -23.63
C LYS A 479 20.55 2.08 -24.62
N MET A 480 21.52 2.90 -24.25
CA MET A 480 22.78 3.08 -24.96
C MET A 480 23.95 2.74 -24.06
N GLY A 481 25.03 2.27 -24.67
CA GLY A 481 26.24 1.94 -23.90
C GLY A 481 27.51 2.17 -24.70
N TYR A 482 28.59 2.33 -23.93
CA TYR A 482 29.93 2.62 -24.44
C TYR A 482 31.00 1.84 -23.66
N ARG A 483 31.88 1.19 -24.40
CA ARG A 483 33.08 0.50 -23.88
C ARG A 483 34.31 1.31 -24.25
N PHE A 484 35.21 1.61 -23.31
CA PHE A 484 36.36 2.50 -23.52
C PHE A 484 37.59 2.04 -22.73
#